data_50bb981723282541383fb55bf0c3ccb0
#
_entry.id   50bb981723282541383fb55bf0c3ccb0
#
_cell.length_a   1.000
_cell.length_b   1.000
_cell.length_c   1.000
_cell.angle_alpha   90.00
_cell.angle_beta   90.00
_cell.angle_gamma   90.00
#
_symmetry.space_group_name_H-M   'P 1'
#
loop_
_entity.id
_entity.type
_entity.pdbx_description
1 polymer ?
#
loop_
_entity_poly.entity_id
_entity_poly.type
_entity_poly.pdbx_seq_one_letter_code
_entity_poly.pdbx_strand_id
1 'polypeptide(L)'
;MTPYVAVIQFPGSNCEYETARVLSHFGCNPKIIRWNEPDLLQDASGYVLPGGFSFQDRVRSGVMASHLPIMSQLSAGIKSGKPSIGICNGCQILAESGLLSESNHDQIDLGMAKNMSGHTSIGFVCDWVYVRPVHPEKSPLLRYFTPNDVLPIATSHAEGRFVLNHVLEARLSDTPHWMYCDERGQSGDFPITPNGGAVAGITAYSGRVLGIMPHPERAIFDWQLPWHFKHRTWTASWEKLIVAFRELL
;
A
#
# COMPACT_ATOMS: atom_id res chain seq x y z
N MET A 1 -5.37 -27.96 3.69
CA MET A 1 -5.94 -26.83 4.47
C MET A 1 -6.54 -25.83 3.50
N THR A 2 -7.62 -25.14 3.86
CA THR A 2 -8.16 -24.08 3.01
C THR A 2 -7.13 -22.95 2.91
N PRO A 3 -6.81 -22.46 1.70
CA PRO A 3 -5.89 -21.33 1.53
C PRO A 3 -6.33 -20.13 2.37
N TYR A 4 -5.40 -19.39 2.93
CA TYR A 4 -5.70 -18.19 3.70
C TYR A 4 -4.76 -17.04 3.39
N VAL A 5 -5.22 -15.82 3.66
CA VAL A 5 -4.44 -14.58 3.57
C VAL A 5 -3.92 -14.24 4.97
N ALA A 6 -2.62 -14.08 5.12
CA ALA A 6 -2.07 -13.60 6.38
C ALA A 6 -2.16 -12.07 6.44
N VAL A 7 -2.93 -11.56 7.41
CA VAL A 7 -2.93 -10.15 7.81
C VAL A 7 -1.94 -10.01 8.97
N ILE A 8 -0.81 -9.36 8.73
CA ILE A 8 0.31 -9.38 9.67
C ILE A 8 0.14 -8.27 10.72
N GLN A 9 0.09 -8.67 11.99
CA GLN A 9 -0.06 -7.74 13.12
C GLN A 9 1.30 -7.52 13.81
N PHE A 10 1.76 -6.27 13.81
CA PHE A 10 2.89 -5.81 14.60
C PHE A 10 2.40 -5.09 15.87
N PRO A 11 3.24 -4.96 16.92
CA PRO A 11 2.94 -4.08 18.03
C PRO A 11 2.71 -2.65 17.53
N GLY A 12 1.50 -2.10 17.71
CA GLY A 12 1.10 -0.80 17.20
C GLY A 12 0.36 -0.80 15.87
N SER A 13 0.15 -1.96 15.22
CA SER A 13 -0.85 -2.07 14.15
C SER A 13 -2.22 -1.71 14.68
N ASN A 14 -3.06 -1.07 13.86
CA ASN A 14 -4.43 -0.71 14.25
C ASN A 14 -5.48 -0.89 13.15
N CYS A 15 -5.06 -1.23 11.93
CA CYS A 15 -5.95 -1.45 10.78
C CYS A 15 -6.16 -2.94 10.43
N GLU A 16 -5.64 -3.87 11.22
CA GLU A 16 -5.69 -5.30 10.92
C GLU A 16 -7.13 -5.87 10.89
N TYR A 17 -7.98 -5.41 11.79
CA TYR A 17 -9.36 -5.89 11.85
C TYR A 17 -10.23 -5.34 10.73
N GLU A 18 -10.08 -4.06 10.36
CA GLU A 18 -10.81 -3.49 9.23
C GLU A 18 -10.33 -4.11 7.91
N THR A 19 -9.02 -4.34 7.76
CA THR A 19 -8.43 -5.04 6.62
C THR A 19 -8.97 -6.46 6.51
N ALA A 20 -8.97 -7.24 7.60
CA ALA A 20 -9.50 -8.59 7.62
C ALA A 20 -11.00 -8.63 7.29
N ARG A 21 -11.79 -7.66 7.78
CA ARG A 21 -13.22 -7.54 7.46
C ARG A 21 -13.45 -7.34 5.96
N VAL A 22 -12.69 -6.43 5.34
CA VAL A 22 -12.77 -6.19 3.89
C VAL A 22 -12.41 -7.45 3.11
N LEU A 23 -11.30 -8.09 3.43
CA LEU A 23 -10.88 -9.34 2.77
C LEU A 23 -11.95 -10.43 2.89
N SER A 24 -12.54 -10.61 4.09
CA SER A 24 -13.62 -11.57 4.30
C SER A 24 -14.86 -11.25 3.47
N HIS A 25 -15.23 -9.97 3.34
CA HIS A 25 -16.39 -9.54 2.56
C HIS A 25 -16.27 -9.94 1.08
N PHE A 26 -15.06 -9.90 0.54
CA PHE A 26 -14.79 -10.29 -0.85
C PHE A 26 -14.37 -11.75 -1.02
N GLY A 27 -14.64 -12.60 -0.03
CA GLY A 27 -14.45 -14.05 -0.11
C GLY A 27 -13.02 -14.55 0.05
N CYS A 28 -12.11 -13.70 0.51
CA CYS A 28 -10.82 -14.15 1.03
C CYS A 28 -11.02 -14.78 2.41
N ASN A 29 -10.08 -15.63 2.81
CA ASN A 29 -10.04 -16.24 4.15
C ASN A 29 -8.89 -15.61 4.96
N PRO A 30 -9.07 -14.41 5.58
CA PRO A 30 -8.00 -13.75 6.31
C PRO A 30 -7.77 -14.40 7.67
N LYS A 31 -6.49 -14.47 8.05
CA LYS A 31 -6.06 -14.80 9.42
C LYS A 31 -5.11 -13.72 9.90
N ILE A 32 -5.38 -13.16 11.08
CA ILE A 32 -4.46 -12.23 11.72
C ILE A 32 -3.32 -13.05 12.32
N ILE A 33 -2.11 -12.81 11.82
CA ILE A 33 -0.88 -13.49 12.23
C ILE A 33 -0.01 -12.47 12.96
N ARG A 34 0.39 -12.79 14.17
CA ARG A 34 1.25 -11.90 14.96
C ARG A 34 2.69 -11.96 14.50
N TRP A 35 3.39 -10.87 14.69
CA TRP A 35 4.81 -10.70 14.33
C TRP A 35 5.76 -11.79 14.86
N ASN A 36 5.38 -12.47 15.93
CA ASN A 36 6.15 -13.55 16.59
C ASN A 36 5.68 -14.95 16.20
N GLU A 37 4.89 -15.09 15.14
CA GLU A 37 4.36 -16.36 14.62
C GLU A 37 4.79 -16.58 13.15
N PRO A 38 6.12 -16.51 12.82
CA PRO A 38 6.60 -16.54 11.43
C PRO A 38 6.25 -17.83 10.69
N ASP A 39 6.20 -18.98 11.38
CA ASP A 39 5.95 -20.28 10.77
C ASP A 39 4.57 -20.36 10.12
N LEU A 40 3.59 -19.60 10.64
CA LEU A 40 2.25 -19.54 10.06
C LEU A 40 2.21 -18.85 8.68
N LEU A 41 3.25 -18.13 8.26
CA LEU A 41 3.32 -17.53 6.93
C LEU A 41 3.58 -18.53 5.81
N GLN A 42 4.12 -19.70 6.11
CA GLN A 42 4.47 -20.71 5.11
C GLN A 42 3.22 -21.20 4.35
N ASP A 43 2.12 -21.42 5.06
CA ASP A 43 0.85 -21.92 4.51
C ASP A 43 -0.07 -20.83 3.97
N ALA A 44 0.28 -19.55 4.15
CA ALA A 44 -0.51 -18.45 3.60
C ALA A 44 -0.36 -18.37 2.08
N SER A 45 -1.46 -18.09 1.38
CA SER A 45 -1.49 -17.93 -0.07
C SER A 45 -1.07 -16.51 -0.52
N GLY A 46 -1.19 -15.53 0.37
CA GLY A 46 -0.84 -14.14 0.14
C GLY A 46 -0.75 -13.38 1.46
N TYR A 47 -0.26 -12.16 1.39
CA TYR A 47 0.02 -11.35 2.58
C TYR A 47 -0.61 -9.97 2.48
N VAL A 48 -1.11 -9.46 3.61
CA VAL A 48 -1.45 -8.04 3.76
C VAL A 48 -0.78 -7.50 5.02
N LEU A 49 -0.02 -6.43 4.87
CA LEU A 49 0.55 -5.65 5.96
C LEU A 49 -0.34 -4.43 6.14
N PRO A 50 -1.15 -4.37 7.20
CA PRO A 50 -2.10 -3.29 7.42
C PRO A 50 -1.43 -2.01 7.89
N GLY A 51 -2.20 -0.93 7.91
CA GLY A 51 -1.80 0.34 8.49
C GLY A 51 -1.68 0.30 10.01
N GLY A 52 -1.06 1.34 10.56
CA GLY A 52 -0.84 1.52 11.98
C GLY A 52 0.41 2.33 12.27
N PHE A 53 0.96 2.12 13.45
CA PHE A 53 2.18 2.76 13.96
C PHE A 53 3.06 1.68 14.60
N SER A 54 3.61 0.78 13.77
CA SER A 54 4.41 -0.33 14.26
C SER A 54 5.55 0.16 15.14
N PHE A 55 5.62 -0.36 16.38
CA PHE A 55 6.58 0.07 17.41
C PHE A 55 6.55 1.58 17.68
N GLN A 56 5.38 2.23 17.51
CA GLN A 56 5.17 3.67 17.74
C GLN A 56 6.04 4.56 16.83
N ASP A 57 6.39 4.04 15.62
CA ASP A 57 7.28 4.70 14.65
C ASP A 57 8.63 5.15 15.26
N ARG A 58 9.10 4.44 16.29
CA ARG A 58 10.42 4.72 16.88
C ARG A 58 11.51 4.57 15.86
N VAL A 59 12.48 5.48 15.88
CA VAL A 59 13.54 5.67 14.90
C VAL A 59 12.97 6.30 13.62
N ARG A 60 12.13 5.59 12.88
CA ARG A 60 11.25 6.05 11.79
C ARG A 60 10.22 4.98 11.46
N SER A 61 9.19 5.38 10.71
CA SER A 61 8.04 4.53 10.41
C SER A 61 8.45 3.24 9.67
N GLY A 62 8.01 2.10 10.19
CA GLY A 62 8.24 0.77 9.60
C GLY A 62 9.61 0.13 9.86
N VAL A 63 10.66 0.89 10.23
CA VAL A 63 12.02 0.36 10.32
C VAL A 63 12.19 -0.76 11.34
N MET A 64 11.60 -0.63 12.54
CA MET A 64 11.74 -1.69 13.55
C MET A 64 11.06 -3.00 13.12
N ALA A 65 9.90 -2.91 12.48
CA ALA A 65 9.17 -4.05 11.98
C ALA A 65 9.92 -4.75 10.84
N SER A 66 10.58 -3.98 9.95
CA SER A 66 11.32 -4.51 8.79
C SER A 66 12.52 -5.41 9.15
N HIS A 67 13.01 -5.34 10.39
CA HIS A 67 14.13 -6.15 10.88
C HIS A 67 13.70 -7.37 11.72
N LEU A 68 12.42 -7.64 11.86
CA LEU A 68 11.93 -8.77 12.65
C LEU A 68 12.09 -10.10 11.90
N PRO A 69 12.26 -11.24 12.61
CA PRO A 69 12.42 -12.56 11.99
C PRO A 69 11.29 -12.95 11.02
N ILE A 70 10.06 -12.50 11.28
CA ILE A 70 8.90 -12.75 10.39
C ILE A 70 9.12 -12.23 8.97
N MET A 71 9.93 -11.17 8.80
CA MET A 71 10.22 -10.58 7.49
C MET A 71 11.02 -11.52 6.58
N SER A 72 11.80 -12.42 7.15
CA SER A 72 12.50 -13.46 6.36
C SER A 72 11.52 -14.41 5.67
N GLN A 73 10.50 -14.87 6.39
CA GLN A 73 9.46 -15.75 5.84
C GLN A 73 8.57 -14.98 4.83
N LEU A 74 8.22 -13.74 5.17
CA LEU A 74 7.49 -12.86 4.26
C LEU A 74 8.24 -12.66 2.95
N SER A 75 9.52 -12.30 3.03
CA SER A 75 10.40 -12.11 1.86
C SER A 75 10.48 -13.36 0.99
N ALA A 76 10.67 -14.52 1.62
CA ALA A 76 10.70 -15.80 0.90
C ALA A 76 9.38 -16.07 0.15
N GLY A 77 8.25 -15.84 0.81
CA GLY A 77 6.93 -15.99 0.20
C GLY A 77 6.69 -15.00 -0.95
N ILE A 78 7.04 -13.73 -0.79
CA ILE A 78 6.96 -12.72 -1.85
C ILE A 78 7.83 -13.12 -3.06
N LYS A 79 9.09 -13.50 -2.81
CA LYS A 79 10.01 -13.94 -3.87
C LYS A 79 9.56 -15.22 -4.57
N SER A 80 8.77 -16.07 -3.92
CA SER A 80 8.12 -17.23 -4.53
C SER A 80 6.86 -16.90 -5.33
N GLY A 81 6.45 -15.63 -5.38
CA GLY A 81 5.33 -15.13 -6.18
C GLY A 81 4.01 -14.97 -5.44
N LYS A 82 3.98 -15.10 -4.10
CA LYS A 82 2.75 -14.84 -3.32
C LYS A 82 2.35 -13.37 -3.42
N PRO A 83 1.09 -13.05 -3.77
CA PRO A 83 0.63 -11.67 -3.89
C PRO A 83 0.64 -10.98 -2.52
N SER A 84 0.98 -9.70 -2.49
CA SER A 84 1.14 -8.97 -1.23
C SER A 84 0.70 -7.52 -1.35
N ILE A 85 0.04 -7.00 -0.32
CA ILE A 85 -0.35 -5.59 -0.23
C ILE A 85 0.15 -5.02 1.10
N GLY A 86 0.90 -3.92 1.05
CA GLY A 86 1.25 -3.10 2.22
C GLY A 86 0.51 -1.77 2.19
N ILE A 87 -0.24 -1.47 3.24
CA ILE A 87 -1.07 -0.27 3.35
C ILE A 87 -0.47 0.65 4.42
N CYS A 88 -0.24 1.92 4.09
CA CYS A 88 0.26 2.95 5.00
C CYS A 88 1.53 2.47 5.74
N ASN A 89 1.46 2.16 7.02
CA ASN A 89 2.60 1.60 7.78
C ASN A 89 3.09 0.26 7.17
N GLY A 90 2.20 -0.56 6.64
CA GLY A 90 2.58 -1.78 5.92
C GLY A 90 3.39 -1.48 4.64
N CYS A 91 3.07 -0.39 3.93
CA CYS A 91 3.87 0.10 2.80
C CYS A 91 5.26 0.54 3.26
N GLN A 92 5.35 1.27 4.36
CA GLN A 92 6.62 1.70 4.96
C GLN A 92 7.49 0.50 5.35
N ILE A 93 6.90 -0.55 5.94
CA ILE A 93 7.61 -1.80 6.29
C ILE A 93 8.16 -2.49 5.03
N LEU A 94 7.35 -2.60 3.96
CA LEU A 94 7.81 -3.18 2.69
C LEU A 94 8.92 -2.35 2.04
N ALA A 95 8.85 -1.01 2.14
CA ALA A 95 9.89 -0.11 1.65
C ALA A 95 11.21 -0.30 2.42
N GLU A 96 11.14 -0.25 3.75
CA GLU A 96 12.31 -0.41 4.64
C GLU A 96 12.97 -1.80 4.56
N SER A 97 12.20 -2.83 4.19
CA SER A 97 12.72 -4.18 3.96
C SER A 97 13.28 -4.41 2.55
N GLY A 98 13.26 -3.40 1.67
CA GLY A 98 13.69 -3.51 0.27
C GLY A 98 12.74 -4.29 -0.63
N LEU A 99 11.57 -4.69 -0.15
CA LEU A 99 10.60 -5.51 -0.90
C LEU A 99 9.78 -4.71 -1.93
N LEU A 100 9.87 -3.39 -1.95
CA LEU A 100 9.27 -2.55 -3.00
C LEU A 100 10.26 -2.10 -4.07
N SER A 101 11.57 -2.21 -3.81
CA SER A 101 12.59 -1.83 -4.78
C SER A 101 13.16 -3.00 -5.58
N GLU A 102 12.90 -4.24 -5.13
CA GLU A 102 13.50 -5.47 -5.68
C GLU A 102 15.05 -5.43 -5.67
N SER A 103 15.61 -4.58 -4.81
CA SER A 103 17.05 -4.42 -4.71
C SER A 103 17.69 -5.48 -3.83
N ASN A 104 18.96 -5.77 -4.09
CA ASN A 104 19.81 -6.48 -3.15
C ASN A 104 20.13 -5.55 -1.99
N HIS A 105 20.11 -6.06 -0.76
CA HIS A 105 20.19 -5.33 0.52
C HIS A 105 21.36 -4.34 0.70
N ASP A 106 22.25 -4.22 -0.26
CA ASP A 106 23.44 -3.37 -0.18
C ASP A 106 23.24 -1.92 -0.66
N GLN A 107 22.06 -1.62 -1.24
CA GLN A 107 21.73 -0.27 -1.71
C GLN A 107 20.29 0.10 -1.31
N ILE A 108 20.12 1.30 -0.77
CA ILE A 108 18.80 1.89 -0.49
C ILE A 108 18.33 2.56 -1.78
N ASP A 109 17.49 1.86 -2.53
CA ASP A 109 16.93 2.38 -3.78
C ASP A 109 15.62 3.14 -3.57
N LEU A 110 14.91 2.82 -2.48
CA LEU A 110 13.64 3.42 -2.11
C LEU A 110 13.61 3.67 -0.60
N GLY A 111 13.21 4.85 -0.22
CA GLY A 111 12.98 5.23 1.18
C GLY A 111 11.68 5.98 1.34
N MET A 112 11.20 6.03 2.58
CA MET A 112 10.04 6.85 2.95
C MET A 112 10.50 8.06 3.74
N ALA A 113 9.91 9.23 3.45
CA ALA A 113 10.27 10.48 4.09
C ALA A 113 9.03 11.26 4.53
N LYS A 114 9.28 12.30 5.36
CA LYS A 114 8.23 13.20 5.86
C LYS A 114 7.46 13.85 4.72
N ASN A 115 6.16 14.04 4.95
CA ASN A 115 5.29 14.77 4.04
C ASN A 115 5.76 16.21 3.88
N MET A 116 5.74 16.71 2.66
CA MET A 116 6.22 18.04 2.30
C MET A 116 5.18 18.76 1.43
N SER A 117 5.09 20.07 1.59
CA SER A 117 4.48 20.98 0.61
C SER A 117 5.55 21.99 0.21
N GLY A 118 6.02 21.89 -1.02
CA GLY A 118 7.24 22.58 -1.43
C GLY A 118 8.43 22.17 -0.56
N HIS A 119 9.05 23.13 0.12
CA HIS A 119 10.19 22.91 1.03
C HIS A 119 9.80 22.79 2.51
N THR A 120 8.52 22.82 2.83
CA THR A 120 8.02 22.82 4.23
C THR A 120 7.43 21.47 4.58
N SER A 121 7.88 20.89 5.72
CA SER A 121 7.24 19.71 6.28
C SER A 121 5.85 20.07 6.81
N ILE A 122 4.83 19.32 6.38
CA ILE A 122 3.43 19.54 6.77
C ILE A 122 2.96 18.60 7.88
N GLY A 123 3.83 17.71 8.36
CA GLY A 123 3.51 16.78 9.44
C GLY A 123 2.50 15.72 9.07
N PHE A 124 1.66 15.35 10.05
CA PHE A 124 0.63 14.33 9.88
C PHE A 124 -0.56 14.88 9.09
N VAL A 125 -0.91 14.20 8.01
CA VAL A 125 -2.07 14.52 7.16
C VAL A 125 -3.12 13.43 7.36
N CYS A 126 -4.35 13.83 7.70
CA CYS A 126 -5.50 12.96 7.79
C CYS A 126 -6.64 13.60 6.98
N ASP A 127 -6.83 13.15 5.76
CA ASP A 127 -7.74 13.77 4.81
C ASP A 127 -8.20 12.78 3.73
N TRP A 128 -9.10 13.21 2.87
CA TRP A 128 -9.49 12.52 1.66
C TRP A 128 -8.81 13.15 0.45
N VAL A 129 -8.19 12.30 -0.35
CA VAL A 129 -7.46 12.68 -1.56
C VAL A 129 -7.96 11.89 -2.76
N TYR A 130 -7.49 12.23 -3.94
CA TYR A 130 -7.73 11.43 -5.14
C TYR A 130 -6.44 10.77 -5.61
N VAL A 131 -6.60 9.57 -6.16
CA VAL A 131 -5.50 8.86 -6.80
C VAL A 131 -5.95 8.28 -8.14
N ARG A 132 -4.99 8.13 -9.04
CA ARG A 132 -5.18 7.44 -10.32
C ARG A 132 -4.08 6.41 -10.54
N PRO A 133 -4.37 5.30 -11.23
CA PRO A 133 -3.36 4.33 -11.60
C PRO A 133 -2.58 4.78 -12.84
N VAL A 134 -1.33 4.39 -12.89
CA VAL A 134 -0.44 4.55 -14.05
C VAL A 134 0.00 3.16 -14.48
N HIS A 135 -0.09 2.85 -15.77
CA HIS A 135 0.21 1.54 -16.34
C HIS A 135 -0.46 0.35 -15.63
N PRO A 136 -1.78 0.44 -15.28
CA PRO A 136 -2.45 -0.63 -14.53
C PRO A 136 -2.46 -1.97 -15.28
N GLU A 137 -2.43 -1.96 -16.61
CA GLU A 137 -2.38 -3.14 -17.47
C GLU A 137 -1.13 -3.99 -17.28
N LYS A 138 -0.07 -3.44 -16.70
CA LYS A 138 1.20 -4.14 -16.41
C LYS A 138 1.22 -4.84 -15.05
N SER A 139 0.16 -4.70 -14.25
CA SER A 139 0.08 -5.31 -12.93
C SER A 139 -1.13 -6.21 -12.79
N PRO A 140 -0.95 -7.48 -12.41
CA PRO A 140 -2.08 -8.35 -12.13
C PRO A 140 -2.95 -7.89 -10.96
N LEU A 141 -2.40 -7.10 -10.01
CA LEU A 141 -3.17 -6.48 -8.93
C LEU A 141 -4.02 -5.30 -9.43
N LEU A 142 -3.61 -4.62 -10.50
CA LEU A 142 -4.29 -3.43 -11.02
C LEU A 142 -5.09 -3.69 -12.30
N ARG A 143 -5.17 -4.92 -12.77
CA ARG A 143 -5.74 -5.33 -14.08
C ARG A 143 -7.18 -4.89 -14.34
N TYR A 144 -7.95 -4.59 -13.30
CA TYR A 144 -9.34 -4.12 -13.44
C TYR A 144 -9.46 -2.60 -13.45
N PHE A 145 -8.36 -1.90 -13.28
CA PHE A 145 -8.31 -0.44 -13.39
C PHE A 145 -7.90 -0.02 -14.81
N THR A 146 -8.26 1.21 -15.15
CA THR A 146 -7.85 1.87 -16.39
C THR A 146 -7.07 3.15 -16.07
N PRO A 147 -6.21 3.64 -16.97
CA PRO A 147 -5.47 4.89 -16.74
C PRO A 147 -6.36 6.13 -16.49
N ASN A 148 -7.64 6.04 -16.86
CA ASN A 148 -8.61 7.12 -16.68
C ASN A 148 -9.39 7.03 -15.36
N ASP A 149 -9.20 5.97 -14.57
CA ASP A 149 -9.86 5.84 -13.29
C ASP A 149 -9.30 6.86 -12.29
N VAL A 150 -10.19 7.59 -11.63
CA VAL A 150 -9.88 8.51 -10.53
C VAL A 150 -10.69 8.09 -9.34
N LEU A 151 -10.04 7.79 -8.23
CA LEU A 151 -10.68 7.26 -7.03
C LEU A 151 -10.42 8.14 -5.81
N PRO A 152 -11.46 8.43 -5.02
CA PRO A 152 -11.27 9.00 -3.70
C PRO A 152 -10.68 7.96 -2.76
N ILE A 153 -9.84 8.40 -1.84
CA ILE A 153 -9.19 7.54 -0.86
C ILE A 153 -8.82 8.31 0.41
N ALA A 154 -8.95 7.67 1.56
CA ALA A 154 -8.51 8.25 2.82
C ALA A 154 -6.99 8.15 2.95
N THR A 155 -6.34 9.22 3.39
CA THR A 155 -4.91 9.25 3.74
C THR A 155 -4.73 9.62 5.20
N SER A 156 -3.73 9.02 5.88
CA SER A 156 -3.52 9.20 7.32
C SER A 156 -2.07 8.85 7.68
N HIS A 157 -1.12 9.76 7.40
CA HIS A 157 0.31 9.53 7.67
C HIS A 157 1.12 10.83 7.76
N ALA A 158 2.30 10.75 8.38
CA ALA A 158 3.28 11.83 8.45
C ALA A 158 4.49 11.59 7.53
N GLU A 159 4.80 10.34 7.23
CA GLU A 159 5.94 9.90 6.43
C GLU A 159 5.44 9.07 5.24
N GLY A 160 4.84 9.73 4.25
CA GLY A 160 4.25 9.08 3.08
C GLY A 160 4.93 9.42 1.75
N ARG A 161 6.02 10.17 1.79
CA ARG A 161 6.73 10.59 0.59
C ARG A 161 7.74 9.54 0.16
N PHE A 162 7.53 8.96 -1.02
CA PHE A 162 8.50 8.07 -1.65
C PHE A 162 9.72 8.87 -2.10
N VAL A 163 10.91 8.42 -1.70
CA VAL A 163 12.20 8.93 -2.17
C VAL A 163 12.88 7.80 -2.93
N LEU A 164 13.01 7.99 -4.23
CA LEU A 164 13.56 7.01 -5.15
C LEU A 164 14.98 7.42 -5.57
N ASN A 165 15.86 6.46 -5.74
CA ASN A 165 17.10 6.73 -6.44
C ASN A 165 16.81 6.95 -7.94
N HIS A 166 17.80 7.48 -8.67
CA HIS A 166 17.65 7.82 -10.09
C HIS A 166 17.32 6.62 -10.98
N VAL A 167 17.69 5.40 -10.59
CA VAL A 167 17.39 4.18 -11.34
C VAL A 167 15.92 3.82 -11.22
N LEU A 168 15.39 3.79 -9.98
CA LEU A 168 13.96 3.54 -9.74
C LEU A 168 13.08 4.66 -10.28
N GLU A 169 13.51 5.90 -10.17
CA GLU A 169 12.77 7.04 -10.73
C GLU A 169 12.66 6.92 -12.26
N ALA A 170 13.72 6.55 -12.95
CA ALA A 170 13.68 6.30 -14.39
C ALA A 170 12.77 5.11 -14.75
N ARG A 171 12.78 4.04 -13.94
CA ARG A 171 11.91 2.87 -14.13
C ARG A 171 10.44 3.18 -13.85
N LEU A 172 10.14 4.14 -12.97
CA LEU A 172 8.77 4.44 -12.57
C LEU A 172 7.89 4.85 -13.75
N SER A 173 8.46 5.51 -14.77
CA SER A 173 7.74 5.88 -16.00
C SER A 173 7.13 4.69 -16.75
N ASP A 174 7.64 3.47 -16.52
CA ASP A 174 7.19 2.23 -17.18
C ASP A 174 6.67 1.17 -16.20
N THR A 175 6.66 1.47 -14.91
CA THR A 175 6.23 0.56 -13.83
C THR A 175 4.80 0.90 -13.38
N PRO A 176 3.94 -0.12 -13.14
CA PRO A 176 2.60 0.13 -12.58
C PRO A 176 2.70 0.79 -11.20
N HIS A 177 1.99 1.89 -11.02
CA HIS A 177 1.99 2.63 -9.75
C HIS A 177 0.72 3.47 -9.58
N TRP A 178 0.53 4.03 -8.38
CA TRP A 178 -0.53 4.98 -8.08
C TRP A 178 0.04 6.39 -7.92
N MET A 179 -0.66 7.38 -8.46
CA MET A 179 -0.32 8.79 -8.30
C MET A 179 -1.45 9.55 -7.61
N TYR A 180 -1.09 10.47 -6.72
CA TYR A 180 -2.02 11.50 -6.26
C TYR A 180 -2.42 12.41 -7.42
N CYS A 181 -3.67 12.83 -7.45
CA CYS A 181 -4.21 13.70 -8.49
C CYS A 181 -5.35 14.58 -7.92
N ASP A 182 -5.83 15.50 -8.73
CA ASP A 182 -7.08 16.20 -8.46
C ASP A 182 -8.30 15.34 -8.86
N GLU A 183 -9.49 15.88 -8.65
CA GLU A 183 -10.75 15.23 -9.01
C GLU A 183 -10.93 14.96 -10.51
N ARG A 184 -10.10 15.58 -11.36
CA ARG A 184 -10.06 15.42 -12.82
C ARG A 184 -8.94 14.49 -13.28
N GLY A 185 -8.19 13.91 -12.34
CA GLY A 185 -7.06 13.04 -12.62
C GLY A 185 -5.79 13.78 -13.05
N GLN A 186 -5.73 15.10 -12.89
CA GLN A 186 -4.54 15.88 -13.21
C GLN A 186 -3.56 15.83 -12.03
N SER A 187 -2.29 15.53 -12.33
CA SER A 187 -1.22 15.59 -11.35
C SER A 187 -0.73 17.03 -11.19
N GLY A 188 -0.46 17.45 -9.95
CA GLY A 188 0.03 18.79 -9.67
C GLY A 188 0.47 18.93 -8.21
N ASP A 189 1.03 20.08 -7.87
CA ASP A 189 1.34 20.45 -6.49
C ASP A 189 0.05 20.78 -5.75
N PHE A 190 -0.56 19.78 -5.16
CA PHE A 190 -1.73 20.01 -4.31
C PHE A 190 -1.25 20.33 -2.89
N PRO A 191 -1.78 21.39 -2.25
CA PRO A 191 -1.43 21.76 -0.87
C PRO A 191 -1.65 20.65 0.14
N ILE A 192 -2.52 19.69 -0.21
CA ILE A 192 -2.88 18.52 0.59
C ILE A 192 -2.21 17.23 0.14
N THR A 193 -1.32 17.29 -0.87
CA THR A 193 -0.61 16.09 -1.32
C THR A 193 0.43 15.71 -0.28
N PRO A 194 0.27 14.56 0.40
CA PRO A 194 1.12 14.24 1.56
C PRO A 194 2.60 14.08 1.21
N ASN A 195 2.92 13.84 -0.05
CA ASN A 195 4.30 13.53 -0.46
C ASN A 195 4.95 14.55 -1.39
N GLY A 196 4.31 15.69 -1.65
CA GLY A 196 4.89 16.77 -2.48
C GLY A 196 5.36 16.38 -3.88
N GLY A 197 5.03 15.16 -4.35
CA GLY A 197 5.58 14.57 -5.58
C GLY A 197 4.67 13.52 -6.17
N ALA A 198 3.47 13.38 -5.97
CA ALA A 198 2.49 12.61 -6.73
C ALA A 198 2.48 11.07 -6.55
N VAL A 199 3.54 10.39 -6.12
CA VAL A 199 3.50 8.93 -5.95
C VAL A 199 2.73 8.55 -4.68
N ALA A 200 1.63 7.81 -4.85
CA ALA A 200 0.78 7.32 -3.77
C ALA A 200 1.03 5.84 -3.43
N GLY A 201 1.56 5.08 -4.37
CA GLY A 201 1.88 3.67 -4.19
C GLY A 201 2.69 3.12 -5.35
N ILE A 202 3.48 2.08 -5.10
CA ILE A 202 4.38 1.45 -6.06
C ILE A 202 4.13 -0.04 -6.09
N THR A 203 4.23 -0.66 -7.26
CA THR A 203 4.23 -2.11 -7.40
C THR A 203 5.63 -2.67 -7.59
N ALA A 204 5.82 -3.92 -7.19
CA ALA A 204 7.05 -4.69 -7.35
C ALA A 204 6.72 -6.14 -7.73
N TYR A 205 7.75 -6.95 -8.05
CA TYR A 205 7.62 -8.37 -8.40
C TYR A 205 6.57 -8.58 -9.50
N SER A 206 6.81 -7.96 -10.65
CA SER A 206 5.89 -8.01 -11.80
C SER A 206 4.46 -7.60 -11.45
N GLY A 207 4.32 -6.62 -10.55
CA GLY A 207 3.03 -6.08 -10.13
C GLY A 207 2.22 -6.96 -9.18
N ARG A 208 2.83 -8.00 -8.58
CA ARG A 208 2.18 -8.88 -7.59
C ARG A 208 2.30 -8.35 -6.15
N VAL A 209 3.17 -7.39 -5.92
CA VAL A 209 3.33 -6.69 -4.64
C VAL A 209 2.92 -5.24 -4.84
N LEU A 210 2.11 -4.71 -3.94
CA LEU A 210 1.70 -3.30 -3.91
C LEU A 210 2.03 -2.72 -2.54
N GLY A 211 2.78 -1.63 -2.52
CA GLY A 211 2.85 -0.72 -1.38
C GLY A 211 2.06 0.55 -1.70
N ILE A 212 1.08 0.89 -0.86
CA ILE A 212 0.25 2.08 -1.05
C ILE A 212 0.10 2.84 0.26
N MET A 213 0.28 4.17 0.22
CA MET A 213 0.22 4.99 1.43
C MET A 213 -1.20 5.33 1.88
N PRO A 214 -2.14 5.72 1.00
CA PRO A 214 -3.54 5.84 1.38
C PRO A 214 -4.19 4.48 1.68
N HIS A 215 -5.40 4.53 2.25
CA HIS A 215 -6.13 3.39 2.80
C HIS A 215 -7.28 2.92 1.90
N PRO A 216 -7.06 1.97 0.97
CA PRO A 216 -8.15 1.45 0.13
C PRO A 216 -9.23 0.75 0.96
N GLU A 217 -8.88 0.09 2.07
CA GLU A 217 -9.82 -0.58 2.98
C GLU A 217 -10.83 0.37 3.65
N ARG A 218 -10.54 1.68 3.63
CA ARG A 218 -11.40 2.73 4.14
C ARG A 218 -12.23 3.44 3.08
N ALA A 219 -12.14 3.01 1.81
CA ALA A 219 -12.82 3.64 0.68
C ALA A 219 -13.57 2.64 -0.22
N ILE A 220 -13.81 1.41 0.26
CA ILE A 220 -14.44 0.34 -0.50
C ILE A 220 -15.97 0.46 -0.51
N PHE A 221 -16.55 0.80 0.64
CA PHE A 221 -17.99 0.86 0.80
C PHE A 221 -18.50 2.31 0.72
N ASP A 222 -19.60 2.54 0.02
CA ASP A 222 -20.20 3.88 -0.14
C ASP A 222 -20.44 4.60 1.20
N TRP A 223 -20.77 3.84 2.25
CA TRP A 223 -21.00 4.42 3.57
C TRP A 223 -19.73 4.94 4.26
N GLN A 224 -18.53 4.52 3.82
CA GLN A 224 -17.25 5.03 4.30
C GLN A 224 -16.91 6.40 3.71
N LEU A 225 -17.44 6.71 2.51
CA LEU A 225 -17.14 7.95 1.82
C LEU A 225 -17.80 9.15 2.53
N PRO A 226 -17.12 10.30 2.65
CA PRO A 226 -17.72 11.54 3.09
C PRO A 226 -18.95 11.90 2.21
N TRP A 227 -19.91 12.60 2.81
CA TRP A 227 -21.19 12.89 2.14
C TRP A 227 -21.04 13.62 0.78
N HIS A 228 -20.04 14.47 0.66
CA HIS A 228 -19.79 15.24 -0.58
C HIS A 228 -19.23 14.39 -1.73
N PHE A 229 -18.71 13.18 -1.43
CA PHE A 229 -18.34 12.21 -2.46
C PHE A 229 -19.50 11.30 -2.88
N LYS A 230 -20.53 11.13 -2.06
CA LYS A 230 -21.64 10.19 -2.31
C LYS A 230 -22.53 10.54 -3.50
N HIS A 231 -22.50 11.79 -3.94
CA HIS A 231 -23.29 12.27 -5.09
C HIS A 231 -22.54 12.20 -6.42
N ARG A 232 -21.34 11.64 -6.44
CA ARG A 232 -20.53 11.50 -7.66
C ARG A 232 -20.57 10.06 -8.14
N THR A 233 -20.70 9.88 -9.45
CA THR A 233 -20.55 8.58 -10.10
C THR A 233 -19.05 8.35 -10.31
N TRP A 234 -18.48 7.41 -9.57
CA TRP A 234 -17.09 7.01 -9.74
C TRP A 234 -16.97 5.98 -10.86
N THR A 235 -15.92 6.08 -11.67
CA THR A 235 -15.66 5.15 -12.79
C THR A 235 -15.11 3.82 -12.30
N ALA A 236 -14.59 3.79 -11.07
CA ALA A 236 -14.02 2.60 -10.43
C ALA A 236 -14.25 2.62 -8.92
N SER A 237 -14.12 1.45 -8.29
CA SER A 237 -14.13 1.30 -6.85
C SER A 237 -12.93 0.47 -6.39
N TRP A 238 -12.56 0.60 -5.11
CA TRP A 238 -11.44 -0.13 -4.52
C TRP A 238 -11.68 -1.63 -4.38
N GLU A 239 -12.92 -2.10 -4.52
CA GLU A 239 -13.24 -3.54 -4.61
C GLU A 239 -12.45 -4.24 -5.71
N LYS A 240 -12.18 -3.55 -6.85
CA LYS A 240 -11.37 -4.05 -7.96
C LYS A 240 -9.99 -4.55 -7.51
N LEU A 241 -9.35 -3.84 -6.57
CA LEU A 241 -8.06 -4.25 -6.00
C LEU A 241 -8.20 -5.57 -5.23
N ILE A 242 -9.22 -5.68 -4.38
CA ILE A 242 -9.40 -6.87 -3.54
C ILE A 242 -9.81 -8.08 -4.37
N VAL A 243 -10.65 -7.88 -5.40
CA VAL A 243 -11.02 -8.95 -6.34
C VAL A 243 -9.79 -9.44 -7.11
N ALA A 244 -8.98 -8.52 -7.65
CA ALA A 244 -7.74 -8.88 -8.34
C ALA A 244 -6.76 -9.63 -7.41
N PHE A 245 -6.60 -9.16 -6.17
CA PHE A 245 -5.78 -9.82 -5.16
C PHE A 245 -6.28 -11.25 -4.86
N ARG A 246 -7.58 -11.43 -4.63
CA ARG A 246 -8.19 -12.75 -4.38
C ARG A 246 -7.92 -13.75 -5.51
N GLU A 247 -7.98 -13.31 -6.76
CA GLU A 247 -7.77 -14.17 -7.92
C GLU A 247 -6.29 -14.55 -8.15
N LEU A 248 -5.39 -13.95 -7.39
CA LEU A 248 -3.96 -14.29 -7.39
C LEU A 248 -3.57 -15.26 -6.27
N LEU A 249 -4.48 -15.52 -5.31
CA LEU A 249 -4.28 -16.46 -4.22
C LEU A 249 -4.34 -17.92 -4.70
#